data_0d702e10cfeb2c01042a2cc9af3f5936
#
_entry.id   0d702e10cfeb2c01042a2cc9af3f5936
#
_cell.length_a   1.000
_cell.length_b   1.000
_cell.length_c   1.000
_cell.angle_alpha   90.00
_cell.angle_beta   90.00
_cell.angle_gamma   90.00
#
_symmetry.space_group_name_H-M   'P 1'
#
loop_
_entity.id
_entity.type
_entity.pdbx_description
1 polymer ?
#
loop_
_entity_poly.entity_id
_entity_poly.type
_entity_poly.pdbx_seq_one_letter_code
_entity_poly.pdbx_strand_id
1 'polypeptide(L)'
;MSDTSLTSWMKALIGYVRSGEPDLTNRQMALLMLVYLTPGPHTVRGLARLLGVSKPVVTRALNTLGTLGYLRRERDQDDRRNVFVVRTTDGTAFLEGFKRLLRIDGDGAGSRSAIGGASQQSAGARPAFARG
;
A
#
# COMPACT_ATOMS: atom_id res chain seq x y z
N MET A 1 -10.95 9.77 -18.17
CA MET A 1 -10.64 10.36 -16.86
C MET A 1 -10.69 11.86 -16.95
N SER A 2 -11.36 12.48 -16.00
CA SER A 2 -11.48 13.94 -16.02
C SER A 2 -10.20 14.57 -15.48
N ASP A 3 -10.00 15.83 -15.83
CA ASP A 3 -8.87 16.57 -15.31
C ASP A 3 -8.91 16.66 -13.79
N THR A 4 -10.11 16.72 -13.21
CA THR A 4 -10.27 16.78 -11.77
C THR A 4 -9.70 15.51 -11.11
N SER A 5 -10.03 14.35 -11.65
CA SER A 5 -9.51 13.09 -11.10
C SER A 5 -8.01 13.01 -11.25
N LEU A 6 -7.50 13.44 -12.38
CA LEU A 6 -6.08 13.40 -12.62
C LEU A 6 -5.34 14.37 -11.70
N THR A 7 -5.92 15.54 -11.47
CA THR A 7 -5.35 16.53 -10.56
C THR A 7 -5.32 15.99 -9.13
N SER A 8 -6.39 15.34 -8.70
CA SER A 8 -6.43 14.73 -7.37
C SER A 8 -5.35 13.67 -7.25
N TRP A 9 -5.20 12.87 -8.28
CA TRP A 9 -4.16 11.84 -8.27
C TRP A 9 -2.76 12.46 -8.19
N MET A 10 -2.53 13.52 -8.95
CA MET A 10 -1.27 14.24 -8.90
C MET A 10 -0.96 14.74 -7.50
N LYS A 11 -1.94 15.33 -6.84
CA LYS A 11 -1.73 15.85 -5.49
C LYS A 11 -1.42 14.74 -4.50
N ALA A 12 -2.09 13.60 -4.63
CA ALA A 12 -1.81 12.47 -3.78
C ALA A 12 -0.37 11.97 -3.99
N LEU A 13 0.06 11.90 -5.24
CA LEU A 13 1.44 11.48 -5.53
C LEU A 13 2.46 12.46 -4.96
N ILE A 14 2.21 13.76 -5.10
CA ILE A 14 3.10 14.75 -4.54
C ILE A 14 3.17 14.60 -3.02
N GLY A 15 2.02 14.41 -2.37
CA GLY A 15 2.01 14.17 -0.93
C GLY A 15 2.77 12.93 -0.54
N TYR A 16 2.65 11.89 -1.34
CA TYR A 16 3.37 10.65 -1.07
C TYR A 16 4.88 10.87 -1.18
N VAL A 17 5.33 11.55 -2.23
CA VAL A 17 6.75 11.86 -2.40
C VAL A 17 7.26 12.67 -1.21
N ARG A 18 6.48 13.65 -0.78
CA ARG A 18 6.89 14.50 0.34
C ARG A 18 6.90 13.76 1.67
N SER A 19 6.17 12.67 1.78
CA SER A 19 6.08 11.93 3.04
C SER A 19 7.39 11.26 3.43
N GLY A 20 8.28 11.05 2.48
CA GLY A 20 9.52 10.33 2.75
C GLY A 20 9.35 8.84 2.88
N GLU A 21 8.17 8.32 2.64
CA GLU A 21 7.93 6.88 2.66
C GLU A 21 8.62 6.22 1.47
N PRO A 22 8.84 4.91 1.55
CA PRO A 22 9.50 4.21 0.45
C PRO A 22 8.83 4.46 -0.89
N ASP A 23 9.62 4.65 -1.90
CA ASP A 23 9.14 4.97 -3.24
C ASP A 23 8.81 3.66 -3.98
N LEU A 24 7.58 3.23 -3.85
CA LEU A 24 7.14 1.97 -4.44
C LEU A 24 6.93 2.14 -5.94
N THR A 25 7.33 1.11 -6.68
CA THR A 25 7.02 1.07 -8.10
C THR A 25 5.52 0.86 -8.31
N ASN A 26 5.06 1.12 -9.52
CA ASN A 26 3.65 0.85 -9.85
C ASN A 26 3.28 -0.60 -9.61
N ARG A 27 4.18 -1.52 -9.95
CA ARG A 27 3.91 -2.94 -9.71
C ARG A 27 3.78 -3.24 -8.22
N GLN A 28 4.67 -2.69 -7.42
CA GLN A 28 4.64 -2.90 -5.98
C GLN A 28 3.37 -2.31 -5.38
N MET A 29 3.01 -1.10 -5.77
CA MET A 29 1.81 -0.47 -5.24
C MET A 29 0.55 -1.22 -5.68
N ALA A 30 0.49 -1.64 -6.93
CA ALA A 30 -0.66 -2.38 -7.44
C ALA A 30 -0.81 -3.71 -6.70
N LEU A 31 0.31 -4.39 -6.47
CA LEU A 31 0.30 -5.65 -5.76
C LEU A 31 -0.21 -5.46 -4.34
N LEU A 32 0.29 -4.44 -3.67
CA LEU A 32 -0.13 -4.13 -2.31
C LEU A 32 -1.63 -3.86 -2.26
N MET A 33 -2.12 -3.05 -3.17
CA MET A 33 -3.54 -2.72 -3.21
C MET A 33 -4.40 -3.94 -3.51
N LEU A 34 -3.95 -4.82 -4.40
CA LEU A 34 -4.70 -6.03 -4.70
C LEU A 34 -4.91 -6.87 -3.45
N VAL A 35 -3.85 -7.03 -2.67
CA VAL A 35 -3.94 -7.86 -1.46
C VAL A 35 -4.86 -7.23 -0.42
N TYR A 36 -4.85 -5.91 -0.33
CA TYR A 36 -5.59 -5.24 0.73
C TYR A 36 -7.02 -4.85 0.34
N LEU A 37 -7.28 -4.66 -0.95
CA LEU A 37 -8.57 -4.13 -1.37
C LEU A 37 -9.47 -5.15 -2.03
N THR A 38 -8.97 -6.34 -2.34
CA THR A 38 -9.79 -7.38 -2.92
C THR A 38 -9.80 -8.59 -2.01
N PRO A 39 -10.89 -9.38 -2.06
CA PRO A 39 -10.98 -10.53 -1.16
C PRO A 39 -9.96 -11.60 -1.49
N GLY A 40 -9.41 -12.19 -0.43
CA GLY A 40 -8.47 -13.28 -0.56
C GLY A 40 -9.17 -14.63 -0.47
N PRO A 41 -8.38 -15.69 -0.34
CA PRO A 41 -6.93 -15.68 -0.18
C PRO A 41 -6.20 -15.33 -1.47
N HIS A 42 -5.01 -14.78 -1.32
CA HIS A 42 -4.17 -14.42 -2.48
C HIS A 42 -2.96 -15.32 -2.53
N THR A 43 -2.62 -15.80 -3.72
CA THR A 43 -1.42 -16.58 -3.94
C THR A 43 -0.52 -15.83 -4.91
N VAL A 44 0.77 -16.17 -4.89
CA VAL A 44 1.73 -15.58 -5.84
C VAL A 44 1.26 -15.81 -7.26
N ARG A 45 0.80 -17.02 -7.56
CA ARG A 45 0.33 -17.34 -8.89
C ARG A 45 -0.90 -16.54 -9.28
N GLY A 46 -1.86 -16.41 -8.36
CA GLY A 46 -3.07 -15.63 -8.62
C GLY A 46 -2.77 -14.17 -8.84
N LEU A 47 -1.87 -13.62 -8.05
CA LEU A 47 -1.50 -12.21 -8.19
C LEU A 47 -0.78 -11.95 -9.51
N ALA A 48 0.07 -12.89 -9.93
CA ALA A 48 0.74 -12.76 -11.23
C ALA A 48 -0.28 -12.71 -12.35
N ARG A 49 -1.30 -13.56 -12.26
CA ARG A 49 -2.36 -13.57 -13.26
C ARG A 49 -3.12 -12.26 -13.28
N LEU A 50 -3.49 -11.76 -12.10
CA LEU A 50 -4.25 -10.52 -12.03
C LEU A 50 -3.46 -9.32 -12.55
N LEU A 51 -2.16 -9.29 -12.30
CA LEU A 51 -1.31 -8.20 -12.77
C LEU A 51 -0.86 -8.37 -14.21
N GLY A 52 -1.03 -9.57 -14.77
CA GLY A 52 -0.56 -9.82 -16.12
C GLY A 52 0.96 -9.86 -16.23
N VAL A 53 1.64 -10.33 -15.20
CA VAL A 53 3.10 -10.43 -15.19
C VAL A 53 3.50 -11.84 -14.78
N SER A 54 4.80 -12.13 -14.91
CA SER A 54 5.30 -13.46 -14.56
C SER A 54 5.46 -13.61 -13.05
N LYS A 55 5.50 -14.86 -12.61
CA LYS A 55 5.73 -15.15 -11.19
C LYS A 55 7.02 -14.54 -10.65
N PRO A 56 8.15 -14.62 -11.37
CA PRO A 56 9.36 -13.97 -10.85
C PRO A 56 9.21 -12.48 -10.63
N VAL A 57 8.41 -11.81 -11.47
CA VAL A 57 8.18 -10.38 -11.28
C VAL A 57 7.43 -10.14 -9.96
N VAL A 58 6.40 -10.95 -9.70
CA VAL A 58 5.67 -10.85 -8.43
C VAL A 58 6.58 -11.16 -7.26
N THR A 59 7.39 -12.20 -7.39
CA THR A 59 8.29 -12.60 -6.30
C THR A 59 9.25 -11.47 -5.95
N ARG A 60 9.78 -10.79 -6.95
CA ARG A 60 10.69 -9.66 -6.68
C ARG A 60 9.97 -8.52 -5.97
N ALA A 61 8.76 -8.22 -6.39
CA ALA A 61 7.99 -7.19 -5.72
C ALA A 61 7.67 -7.59 -4.28
N LEU A 62 7.36 -8.86 -4.07
CA LEU A 62 7.08 -9.36 -2.72
C LEU A 62 8.32 -9.34 -1.84
N ASN A 63 9.50 -9.55 -2.41
CA ASN A 63 10.72 -9.45 -1.63
C ASN A 63 10.87 -8.03 -1.05
N THR A 64 10.63 -7.02 -1.88
CA THR A 64 10.70 -5.64 -1.42
C THR A 64 9.63 -5.34 -0.39
N LEU A 65 8.38 -5.70 -0.69
CA LEU A 65 7.27 -5.41 0.22
C LEU A 65 7.39 -6.17 1.52
N GLY A 66 7.96 -7.38 1.47
CA GLY A 66 8.22 -8.16 2.68
C GLY A 66 9.30 -7.53 3.54
N THR A 67 10.36 -7.03 2.91
CA THR A 67 11.42 -6.34 3.65
C THR A 67 10.88 -5.10 4.34
N LEU A 68 9.95 -4.40 3.69
CA LEU A 68 9.31 -3.23 4.31
C LEU A 68 8.28 -3.62 5.36
N GLY A 69 7.92 -4.89 5.44
CA GLY A 69 6.95 -5.35 6.42
C GLY A 69 5.50 -5.16 6.02
N TYR A 70 5.24 -4.83 4.76
CA TYR A 70 3.88 -4.51 4.32
C TYR A 70 3.08 -5.72 3.91
N LEU A 71 3.75 -6.83 3.60
CA LEU A 71 3.12 -8.10 3.26
C LEU A 71 3.96 -9.22 3.82
N ARG A 72 3.34 -10.37 4.00
CA ARG A 72 4.06 -11.57 4.46
C ARG A 72 3.66 -12.73 3.58
N ARG A 73 4.59 -13.63 3.33
CA ARG A 73 4.33 -14.84 2.57
C ARG A 73 4.19 -16.03 3.53
N GLU A 74 3.24 -16.89 3.23
CA GLU A 74 3.03 -18.11 3.99
C GLU A 74 2.90 -19.26 3.03
N ARG A 75 3.68 -20.32 3.26
CA ARG A 75 3.60 -21.49 2.41
C ARG A 75 2.34 -22.28 2.74
N ASP A 76 1.69 -22.76 1.69
CA ASP A 76 0.52 -23.61 1.85
C ASP A 76 0.98 -24.96 2.37
N GLN A 77 0.47 -25.37 3.53
CA GLN A 77 0.87 -26.64 4.13
C GLN A 77 0.36 -27.83 3.34
N ASP A 78 -0.77 -27.67 2.67
CA ASP A 78 -1.38 -28.76 1.91
C ASP A 78 -0.78 -28.88 0.53
N ASP A 79 -0.30 -27.79 -0.06
CA ASP A 79 0.31 -27.81 -1.37
C ASP A 79 1.47 -26.82 -1.36
N ARG A 80 2.68 -27.36 -1.22
CA ARG A 80 3.87 -26.55 -1.07
C ARG A 80 4.20 -25.68 -2.29
N ARG A 81 3.57 -25.97 -3.42
CA ARG A 81 3.75 -25.13 -4.61
C ARG A 81 3.03 -23.82 -4.50
N ASN A 82 2.05 -23.71 -3.59
CA ASN A 82 1.33 -22.47 -3.38
C ASN A 82 1.98 -21.68 -2.27
N VAL A 83 2.09 -20.37 -2.50
CA VAL A 83 2.54 -19.45 -1.49
C VAL A 83 1.46 -18.39 -1.34
N PHE A 84 0.92 -18.28 -0.14
CA PHE A 84 -0.08 -17.27 0.19
C PHE A 84 0.59 -15.95 0.51
N VAL A 85 -0.07 -14.87 0.15
CA VAL A 85 0.38 -13.51 0.45
C VAL A 85 -0.65 -12.92 1.39
N VAL A 86 -0.21 -12.54 2.58
CA VAL A 86 -1.12 -12.11 3.62
C VAL A 86 -0.80 -10.70 4.09
N ARG A 87 -1.80 -10.06 4.66
CA ARG A 87 -1.70 -8.68 5.14
C ARG A 87 -0.94 -8.63 6.46
N THR A 88 -0.40 -7.45 6.75
CA THR A 88 0.27 -7.20 8.02
C THR A 88 -0.30 -5.93 8.63
N THR A 89 -0.04 -5.74 9.92
CA THR A 89 -0.44 -4.52 10.60
C THR A 89 0.27 -3.31 9.98
N ASP A 90 1.55 -3.45 9.67
CA ASP A 90 2.32 -2.35 9.09
C ASP A 90 1.80 -1.99 7.70
N GLY A 91 1.41 -2.98 6.91
CA GLY A 91 0.86 -2.71 5.60
C GLY A 91 -0.48 -2.00 5.68
N THR A 92 -1.30 -2.40 6.64
CA THR A 92 -2.58 -1.73 6.86
C THR A 92 -2.35 -0.26 7.22
N ALA A 93 -1.41 0.01 8.12
CA ALA A 93 -1.11 1.38 8.53
C ALA A 93 -0.58 2.19 7.35
N PHE A 94 0.26 1.59 6.54
CA PHE A 94 0.80 2.27 5.38
C PHE A 94 -0.31 2.69 4.42
N LEU A 95 -1.22 1.78 4.11
CA LEU A 95 -2.30 2.10 3.18
C LEU A 95 -3.31 3.08 3.77
N GLU A 96 -3.53 3.04 5.08
CA GLU A 96 -4.37 4.04 5.70
C GLU A 96 -3.78 5.43 5.55
N GLY A 97 -2.46 5.55 5.69
CA GLY A 97 -1.79 6.82 5.45
C GLY A 97 -1.90 7.27 4.01
N PHE A 98 -1.74 6.35 3.08
CA PHE A 98 -1.88 6.68 1.66
C PHE A 98 -3.31 7.11 1.34
N LYS A 99 -4.28 6.42 1.93
CA LYS A 99 -5.68 6.74 1.73
C LYS A 99 -6.00 8.16 2.19
N ARG A 100 -5.36 8.62 3.25
CA ARG A 100 -5.56 9.98 3.72
C ARG A 100 -5.11 11.02 2.71
N LEU A 101 -4.06 10.73 1.95
CA LEU A 101 -3.63 11.65 0.90
C LEU A 101 -4.70 11.84 -0.16
N LEU A 102 -5.40 10.77 -0.50
CA LEU A 102 -6.48 10.86 -1.45
C LEU A 102 -7.67 11.64 -0.90
N ARG A 103 -7.99 11.44 0.36
CA ARG A 103 -9.13 12.10 0.97
C ARG A 103 -8.89 13.58 1.22
N ILE A 104 -7.65 13.96 1.45
CA ILE A 104 -7.32 15.36 1.69
C ILE A 104 -7.84 16.22 0.55
N ASP A 105 -7.59 15.77 -0.67
CA ASP A 105 -7.99 16.56 -1.82
C ASP A 105 -9.51 16.62 -1.97
N GLY A 106 -10.20 15.57 -1.57
CA GLY A 106 -11.64 15.52 -1.70
C GLY A 106 -12.39 16.26 -0.60
N ASP A 107 -11.82 16.32 0.59
CA ASP A 107 -12.50 16.83 1.78
C ASP A 107 -12.16 18.25 2.17
N GLY A 108 -11.08 18.76 1.68
CA GLY A 108 -10.72 20.14 2.00
C GLY A 108 -10.44 20.35 3.48
N ALA A 109 -11.14 21.28 4.08
CA ALA A 109 -10.83 21.71 5.44
C ALA A 109 -10.93 20.61 6.47
N GLY A 110 -11.87 19.71 6.32
CA GLY A 110 -12.02 18.63 7.26
C GLY A 110 -10.81 17.73 7.28
N SER A 111 -10.27 17.48 6.13
CA SER A 111 -9.09 16.62 6.03
C SER A 111 -7.87 17.24 6.68
N ARG A 112 -7.71 18.52 6.52
CA ARG A 112 -6.56 19.19 7.13
C ARG A 112 -6.58 19.07 8.64
N SER A 113 -7.75 19.21 9.22
CA SER A 113 -7.90 19.06 10.65
C SER A 113 -7.49 17.66 11.10
N ALA A 114 -7.96 16.68 10.39
CA ALA A 114 -7.65 15.30 10.73
C ALA A 114 -6.15 15.03 10.65
N ILE A 115 -5.51 15.61 9.67
CA ILE A 115 -4.08 15.40 9.50
C ILE A 115 -3.30 15.99 10.64
N GLY A 116 -3.70 17.17 11.07
CA GLY A 116 -3.04 17.79 12.20
C GLY A 116 -3.12 16.92 13.43
N GLY A 117 -4.29 16.37 13.68
CA GLY A 117 -4.45 15.51 14.82
C GLY A 117 -3.61 14.26 14.71
N ALA A 118 -3.57 13.69 13.55
CA ALA A 118 -2.76 12.49 13.36
C ALA A 118 -1.29 12.75 13.58
N SER A 119 -0.82 13.89 13.15
CA SER A 119 0.58 14.22 13.35
C SER A 119 0.97 14.25 14.81
N GLN A 120 0.11 14.80 15.61
CA GLN A 120 0.42 14.89 17.02
C GLN A 120 0.42 13.55 17.69
N GLN A 121 -0.46 12.69 17.26
CA GLN A 121 -0.53 11.37 17.86
C GLN A 121 0.66 10.54 17.55
N SER A 122 1.35 10.85 16.50
CA SER A 122 2.49 10.05 16.13
C SER A 122 3.65 10.18 17.11
N ALA A 123 3.54 11.06 18.07
CA ALA A 123 4.60 11.19 19.05
C ALA A 123 4.85 9.90 19.78
N GLY A 124 3.80 9.19 20.12
CA GLY A 124 3.97 7.96 20.87
C GLY A 124 4.22 6.75 20.01
N ALA A 125 3.43 6.59 19.00
CA ALA A 125 3.55 5.45 18.11
C ALA A 125 3.81 5.98 16.72
N ARG A 126 4.79 5.48 16.07
CA ARG A 126 5.13 5.95 14.73
C ARG A 126 4.26 5.23 13.72
N PRO A 127 3.26 5.88 13.15
CA PRO A 127 2.56 5.27 12.05
C PRO A 127 3.51 5.13 10.87
N ALA A 128 3.27 4.13 10.06
CA ALA A 128 4.16 3.86 8.93
C ALA A 128 4.38 5.11 8.10
N PHE A 129 3.32 5.86 7.88
CA PHE A 129 3.39 7.01 7.01
C PHE A 129 4.05 8.23 7.63
N ALA A 130 4.41 8.16 8.90
CA ALA A 130 5.12 9.26 9.56
C ALA A 130 6.61 9.00 9.58
N ARG A 131 7.04 7.85 9.20
CA ARG A 131 8.43 7.51 9.19
C ARG A 131 9.08 8.07 7.94
N GLY A 132 9.96 8.92 8.08
CA GLY A 132 10.60 9.57 6.97
C GLY A 132 11.97 9.05 6.67
#